data_303fe21763059dfcc29a801fb63ba960
#
_entry.id   303fe21763059dfcc29a801fb63ba960
#
_cell.length_a   1.000
_cell.length_b   1.000
_cell.length_c   1.000
_cell.angle_alpha   90.00
_cell.angle_beta   90.00
_cell.angle_gamma   90.00
#
_symmetry.space_group_name_H-M   'P 1'
#
loop_
_entity.id
_entity.type
_entity.pdbx_description
1 polymer ?
#
loop_
_entity_poly.entity_id
_entity_poly.type
_entity_poly.pdbx_seq_one_letter_code
_entity_poly.pdbx_strand_id
1 'polypeptide(L)'
;MPVTLADITSLAKRRGFLFPGSDIYGGLANTWDYGPLGAELKKKIKDLWWKRFVTDRDDMVGLDSSVILSSKVWEASGHVASFADAMVDCKTCHSRTRADHLIEDFMEKKGTPMKVEGKSLEELSTIVKENKITCPTCGGKDLTDARSFNLLFPVHLGILAETADLAYLRGETAQGIFINFKNITDSTRVRLPFGVGQMGKSFRNEITKGQSIFRTVEFEQGEIEFFFNPEDSKWEELFETWLADMKDFVTGTLGIKNDNLRTREHDDVERSFYSKRTVDLEYNYPFGFKELWGLAYRTDYDLSAHIKNSGKDLSYTDPFTLKKFVPHVIEPAVGIDRMVLMVLCDAYWEDVENHRIVLKLSPSLAPYTVAVFPLLRNNEELVGKAKDIFDSLKKNYRTSWDDRGNIGKRYFYQDEMGTPFCVTIDHQTLEDQTVTVRDRDTTKQDRVAISELESYISAKLK
;
A
#
# COMPACT_ATOMS: atom_id res chain seq x y z
N MET A 1 -15.08 19.95 10.66
CA MET A 1 -15.74 19.07 9.66
C MET A 1 -14.95 17.77 9.59
N PRO A 2 -15.53 16.63 9.22
CA PRO A 2 -14.72 15.43 9.02
C PRO A 2 -13.69 15.67 7.92
N VAL A 3 -12.48 15.16 8.10
CA VAL A 3 -11.38 15.25 7.14
C VAL A 3 -11.76 14.48 5.87
N THR A 4 -11.57 15.11 4.72
CA THR A 4 -11.90 14.50 3.42
C THR A 4 -10.65 13.97 2.70
N LEU A 5 -10.84 13.06 1.74
CA LEU A 5 -9.75 12.60 0.89
C LEU A 5 -9.13 13.76 0.08
N ALA A 6 -9.92 14.79 -0.25
CA ALA A 6 -9.43 15.98 -0.95
C ALA A 6 -8.46 16.79 -0.10
N ASP A 7 -8.71 16.93 1.21
CA ASP A 7 -7.83 17.63 2.14
C ASP A 7 -6.48 16.95 2.25
N ILE A 8 -6.50 15.62 2.43
CA ILE A 8 -5.29 14.78 2.51
C ILE A 8 -4.51 14.84 1.19
N THR A 9 -5.19 14.69 0.06
CA THR A 9 -4.55 14.73 -1.26
C THR A 9 -3.95 16.12 -1.55
N SER A 10 -4.65 17.19 -1.16
CA SER A 10 -4.15 18.56 -1.30
C SER A 10 -2.88 18.78 -0.47
N LEU A 11 -2.87 18.34 0.79
CA LEU A 11 -1.67 18.39 1.64
C LEU A 11 -0.53 17.57 1.03
N ALA A 12 -0.82 16.34 0.61
CA ALA A 12 0.16 15.43 0.04
C ALA A 12 0.83 16.02 -1.21
N LYS A 13 0.06 16.66 -2.11
CA LYS A 13 0.58 17.36 -3.28
C LYS A 13 1.43 18.56 -2.89
N ARG A 14 0.91 19.42 -2.02
CA ARG A 14 1.58 20.66 -1.58
C ARG A 14 2.92 20.40 -0.89
N ARG A 15 3.03 19.27 -0.16
CA ARG A 15 4.24 18.90 0.59
C ARG A 15 5.13 17.88 -0.13
N GLY A 16 4.77 17.45 -1.31
CA GLY A 16 5.60 16.54 -2.09
C GLY A 16 5.61 15.11 -1.58
N PHE A 17 4.48 14.65 -1.06
CA PHE A 17 4.25 13.21 -0.84
C PHE A 17 3.79 12.53 -2.11
N LEU A 18 2.84 13.13 -2.82
CA LEU A 18 2.22 12.55 -4.02
C LEU A 18 2.06 13.61 -5.10
N PHE A 19 2.24 13.18 -6.34
CA PHE A 19 1.95 13.99 -7.53
C PHE A 19 1.08 13.17 -8.49
N PRO A 20 0.18 13.78 -9.27
CA PRO A 20 -0.50 13.09 -10.37
C PRO A 20 0.53 12.59 -11.38
N GLY A 21 0.38 11.36 -11.84
CA GLY A 21 1.30 10.81 -12.83
C GLY A 21 1.20 11.53 -14.19
N SER A 22 2.33 11.88 -14.78
CA SER A 22 2.42 12.56 -16.09
C SER A 22 1.68 13.90 -16.18
N ASP A 23 1.58 14.65 -15.08
CA ASP A 23 0.77 15.85 -14.92
C ASP A 23 1.04 16.93 -15.98
N ILE A 24 2.29 17.13 -16.37
CA ILE A 24 2.71 18.11 -17.41
C ILE A 24 2.12 17.82 -18.81
N TYR A 25 1.63 16.60 -19.05
CA TYR A 25 0.97 16.18 -20.28
C TYR A 25 -0.56 16.02 -20.11
N GLY A 26 -1.13 16.63 -19.07
CA GLY A 26 -2.57 16.53 -18.76
C GLY A 26 -2.93 15.36 -17.84
N GLY A 27 -1.94 14.63 -17.36
CA GLY A 27 -2.11 13.50 -16.46
C GLY A 27 -2.50 12.20 -17.16
N LEU A 28 -2.22 11.09 -16.50
CA LEU A 28 -2.71 9.76 -16.87
C LEU A 28 -3.61 9.26 -15.74
N ALA A 29 -4.84 8.87 -16.09
CA ALA A 29 -5.82 8.44 -15.10
C ALA A 29 -5.31 7.27 -14.25
N ASN A 30 -5.58 7.33 -12.94
CA ASN A 30 -5.21 6.31 -11.96
C ASN A 30 -3.70 6.03 -11.87
N THR A 31 -2.86 7.01 -12.20
CA THR A 31 -1.41 6.97 -11.98
C THR A 31 -0.98 8.07 -11.02
N TRP A 32 -0.02 7.75 -10.16
CA TRP A 32 0.51 8.66 -9.17
C TRP A 32 2.01 8.45 -9.01
N ASP A 33 2.73 9.56 -8.85
CA ASP A 33 4.14 9.57 -8.53
C ASP A 33 4.33 9.86 -7.04
N TYR A 34 5.28 9.19 -6.41
CA TYR A 34 5.71 9.52 -5.06
C TYR A 34 6.77 10.63 -5.14
N GLY A 35 6.43 11.79 -4.56
CA GLY A 35 7.39 12.88 -4.42
C GLY A 35 8.45 12.58 -3.35
N PRO A 36 9.37 13.54 -3.08
CA PRO A 36 10.51 13.30 -2.19
C PRO A 36 10.13 12.81 -0.78
N LEU A 37 9.04 13.35 -0.19
CA LEU A 37 8.59 12.91 1.14
C LEU A 37 7.80 11.60 1.06
N GLY A 38 7.04 11.40 0.01
CA GLY A 38 6.29 10.17 -0.20
C GLY A 38 7.20 8.96 -0.43
N ALA A 39 8.28 9.13 -1.20
CA ALA A 39 9.29 8.10 -1.42
C ALA A 39 9.94 7.65 -0.10
N GLU A 40 10.27 8.60 0.78
CA GLU A 40 10.85 8.29 2.09
C GLU A 40 9.83 7.59 3.02
N LEU A 41 8.59 8.08 3.08
CA LEU A 41 7.53 7.46 3.87
C LEU A 41 7.28 6.02 3.39
N LYS A 42 7.09 5.84 2.08
CA LYS A 42 6.86 4.53 1.47
C LYS A 42 8.02 3.57 1.73
N LYS A 43 9.27 4.05 1.60
CA LYS A 43 10.46 3.26 1.89
C LYS A 43 10.48 2.78 3.35
N LYS A 44 10.22 3.67 4.31
CA LYS A 44 10.17 3.30 5.73
C LYS A 44 9.09 2.26 6.04
N ILE A 45 7.90 2.38 5.47
CA ILE A 45 6.83 1.37 5.61
C ILE A 45 7.31 0.02 5.06
N LYS A 46 7.94 0.00 3.89
CA LYS A 46 8.49 -1.21 3.27
C LYS A 46 9.59 -1.85 4.11
N ASP A 47 10.52 -1.04 4.63
CA ASP A 47 11.64 -1.52 5.46
C ASP A 47 11.10 -2.14 6.78
N LEU A 48 10.09 -1.53 7.41
CA LEU A 48 9.44 -2.05 8.62
C LEU A 48 8.69 -3.35 8.34
N TRP A 49 7.94 -3.43 7.23
CA TRP A 49 7.24 -4.64 6.81
C TRP A 49 8.23 -5.78 6.55
N TRP A 50 9.28 -5.52 5.75
CA TRP A 50 10.30 -6.53 5.44
C TRP A 50 11.03 -7.01 6.67
N LYS A 51 11.36 -6.08 7.57
CA LYS A 51 11.99 -6.41 8.84
C LYS A 51 11.09 -7.34 9.67
N ARG A 52 9.82 -6.97 9.88
CA ARG A 52 8.88 -7.70 10.74
C ARG A 52 8.54 -9.08 10.19
N PHE A 53 8.31 -9.20 8.88
CA PHE A 53 7.74 -10.40 8.29
C PHE A 53 8.75 -11.29 7.56
N VAL A 54 9.96 -10.79 7.28
CA VAL A 54 10.98 -11.59 6.60
C VAL A 54 12.26 -11.68 7.42
N THR A 55 12.87 -10.54 7.78
CA THR A 55 14.22 -10.54 8.38
C THR A 55 14.24 -11.03 9.82
N ASP A 56 13.26 -10.64 10.64
CA ASP A 56 13.18 -10.97 12.06
C ASP A 56 12.56 -12.36 12.34
N ARG A 57 12.27 -13.15 11.28
CA ARG A 57 11.65 -14.47 11.40
C ARG A 57 12.60 -15.57 10.92
N ASP A 58 12.65 -16.67 11.66
CA ASP A 58 13.45 -17.86 11.34
C ASP A 58 12.77 -18.78 10.32
N ASP A 59 11.45 -18.62 10.15
CA ASP A 59 10.60 -19.42 9.26
C ASP A 59 10.26 -18.71 7.95
N MET A 60 11.00 -17.66 7.58
CA MET A 60 10.74 -16.86 6.39
C MET A 60 11.97 -16.68 5.52
N VAL A 61 11.74 -16.63 4.21
CA VAL A 61 12.74 -16.23 3.21
C VAL A 61 12.17 -15.18 2.25
N GLY A 62 13.05 -14.42 1.62
CA GLY A 62 12.64 -13.40 0.65
C GLY A 62 12.78 -13.87 -0.79
N LEU A 63 11.93 -13.34 -1.67
CA LEU A 63 12.01 -13.50 -3.13
C LEU A 63 11.80 -12.14 -3.82
N ASP A 64 12.46 -11.93 -4.94
CA ASP A 64 12.16 -10.86 -5.89
C ASP A 64 12.04 -11.48 -7.29
N SER A 65 10.81 -11.82 -7.68
CA SER A 65 10.53 -12.44 -8.98
C SER A 65 10.33 -11.39 -10.07
N SER A 66 10.46 -11.82 -11.33
CA SER A 66 10.27 -10.95 -12.49
C SER A 66 8.88 -10.32 -12.52
N VAL A 67 8.82 -9.06 -12.96
CA VAL A 67 7.57 -8.31 -13.20
C VAL A 67 6.84 -8.84 -14.44
N ILE A 68 7.61 -9.21 -15.49
CA ILE A 68 7.08 -9.78 -16.72
C ILE A 68 7.10 -11.30 -16.59
N LEU A 69 5.94 -11.93 -16.68
CA LEU A 69 5.77 -13.38 -16.59
C LEU A 69 5.14 -13.94 -17.86
N SER A 70 5.51 -15.18 -18.19
CA SER A 70 4.93 -15.93 -19.31
C SER A 70 3.41 -16.01 -19.22
N SER A 71 2.71 -15.92 -20.36
CA SER A 71 1.26 -16.10 -20.45
C SER A 71 0.80 -17.41 -19.78
N LYS A 72 1.59 -18.46 -19.87
CA LYS A 72 1.29 -19.77 -19.28
C LYS A 72 1.15 -19.75 -17.76
N VAL A 73 1.84 -18.85 -17.07
CA VAL A 73 1.70 -18.66 -15.61
C VAL A 73 0.28 -18.20 -15.29
N TRP A 74 -0.20 -17.20 -16.02
CA TRP A 74 -1.52 -16.60 -15.83
C TRP A 74 -2.67 -17.45 -16.35
N GLU A 75 -2.42 -18.27 -17.37
CA GLU A 75 -3.34 -19.31 -17.82
C GLU A 75 -3.48 -20.42 -16.77
N ALA A 76 -2.36 -20.90 -16.23
CA ALA A 76 -2.33 -21.95 -15.21
C ALA A 76 -3.04 -21.53 -13.92
N SER A 77 -2.79 -20.31 -13.45
CA SER A 77 -3.42 -19.75 -12.24
C SER A 77 -4.88 -19.35 -12.44
N GLY A 78 -5.41 -19.37 -13.67
CA GLY A 78 -6.80 -19.00 -13.99
C GLY A 78 -7.03 -17.50 -14.24
N HIS A 79 -6.02 -16.63 -14.07
CA HIS A 79 -6.17 -15.18 -14.22
C HIS A 79 -6.55 -14.76 -15.66
N VAL A 80 -6.06 -15.44 -16.68
CA VAL A 80 -6.46 -15.12 -18.07
C VAL A 80 -7.95 -15.32 -18.28
N ALA A 81 -8.54 -16.32 -17.63
CA ALA A 81 -9.96 -16.66 -17.80
C ALA A 81 -10.90 -15.87 -16.90
N SER A 82 -10.51 -15.59 -15.64
CA SER A 82 -11.41 -15.09 -14.59
C SER A 82 -11.04 -13.74 -14.00
N PHE A 83 -9.83 -13.21 -14.24
CA PHE A 83 -9.40 -11.93 -13.71
C PHE A 83 -9.89 -10.78 -14.60
N ALA A 84 -11.18 -10.53 -14.55
CA ALA A 84 -11.84 -9.59 -15.44
C ALA A 84 -12.99 -8.85 -14.75
N ASP A 85 -13.15 -7.57 -15.08
CA ASP A 85 -14.30 -6.78 -14.70
C ASP A 85 -15.38 -6.83 -15.81
N ALA A 86 -16.65 -6.83 -15.37
CA ALA A 86 -17.77 -6.63 -16.28
C ALA A 86 -17.91 -5.12 -16.59
N MET A 87 -17.69 -4.74 -17.84
CA MET A 87 -17.69 -3.33 -18.28
C MET A 87 -18.83 -3.01 -19.23
N VAL A 88 -19.41 -1.82 -19.08
CA VAL A 88 -20.34 -1.21 -20.04
C VAL A 88 -19.78 0.11 -20.56
N ASP A 89 -19.96 0.38 -21.84
CA ASP A 89 -19.54 1.61 -22.49
C ASP A 89 -20.77 2.48 -22.82
N CYS A 90 -20.68 3.78 -22.57
CA CYS A 90 -21.69 4.74 -23.04
C CYS A 90 -21.43 5.09 -24.51
N LYS A 91 -22.39 4.82 -25.40
CA LYS A 91 -22.24 5.13 -26.83
C LYS A 91 -22.29 6.63 -27.14
N THR A 92 -22.80 7.46 -26.19
CA THR A 92 -22.89 8.91 -26.34
C THR A 92 -21.59 9.64 -26.02
N CYS A 93 -20.97 9.34 -24.85
CA CYS A 93 -19.77 10.05 -24.40
C CYS A 93 -18.52 9.16 -24.30
N HIS A 94 -18.64 7.90 -24.72
CA HIS A 94 -17.59 6.89 -24.71
C HIS A 94 -16.96 6.63 -23.33
N SER A 95 -17.63 7.05 -22.25
CA SER A 95 -17.19 6.68 -20.90
C SER A 95 -17.42 5.19 -20.66
N ARG A 96 -16.44 4.56 -20.04
CA ARG A 96 -16.48 3.16 -19.60
C ARG A 96 -16.69 3.07 -18.10
N THR A 97 -17.55 2.16 -17.66
CA THR A 97 -17.90 2.00 -16.25
C THR A 97 -18.09 0.52 -15.93
N ARG A 98 -17.72 0.08 -14.74
CA ARG A 98 -18.02 -1.27 -14.26
C ARG A 98 -19.54 -1.44 -14.14
N ALA A 99 -20.03 -2.55 -14.66
CA ALA A 99 -21.47 -2.82 -14.70
C ALA A 99 -22.07 -3.03 -13.30
N ASP A 100 -21.33 -3.72 -12.41
CA ASP A 100 -21.70 -3.96 -11.03
C ASP A 100 -21.87 -2.65 -10.25
N HIS A 101 -20.82 -1.82 -10.21
CA HIS A 101 -20.88 -0.51 -9.53
C HIS A 101 -21.97 0.40 -10.10
N LEU A 102 -22.12 0.41 -11.43
CA LEU A 102 -23.15 1.22 -12.08
C LEU A 102 -24.56 0.82 -11.62
N ILE A 103 -24.81 -0.47 -11.51
CA ILE A 103 -26.10 -1.01 -11.07
C ILE A 103 -26.31 -0.71 -9.58
N GLU A 104 -25.33 -1.02 -8.74
CA GLU A 104 -25.42 -0.83 -7.29
C GLU A 104 -25.65 0.64 -6.92
N ASP A 105 -24.84 1.56 -7.47
CA ASP A 105 -24.98 3.01 -7.25
C ASP A 105 -26.34 3.54 -7.71
N PHE A 106 -26.87 3.03 -8.84
CA PHE A 106 -28.16 3.42 -9.34
C PHE A 106 -29.30 2.92 -8.46
N MET A 107 -29.24 1.67 -8.05
CA MET A 107 -30.25 1.03 -7.21
C MET A 107 -30.27 1.60 -5.79
N GLU A 108 -29.12 1.94 -5.26
CA GLU A 108 -29.00 2.64 -3.96
C GLU A 108 -29.67 4.03 -4.01
N LYS A 109 -29.38 4.83 -5.03
CA LYS A 109 -30.03 6.15 -5.26
C LYS A 109 -31.54 6.03 -5.44
N LYS A 110 -32.02 4.92 -5.98
CA LYS A 110 -33.45 4.63 -6.17
C LYS A 110 -34.14 4.17 -4.88
N GLY A 111 -33.38 3.91 -3.80
CA GLY A 111 -33.90 3.40 -2.53
C GLY A 111 -34.21 1.89 -2.53
N THR A 112 -33.70 1.15 -3.50
CA THR A 112 -33.84 -0.30 -3.65
C THR A 112 -32.47 -0.95 -3.82
N PRO A 113 -31.61 -0.94 -2.79
CA PRO A 113 -30.24 -1.44 -2.90
C PRO A 113 -30.24 -2.91 -3.33
N MET A 114 -29.35 -3.24 -4.26
CA MET A 114 -29.21 -4.57 -4.85
C MET A 114 -27.73 -4.89 -4.95
N LYS A 115 -27.32 -6.05 -4.45
CA LYS A 115 -26.00 -6.62 -4.72
C LYS A 115 -26.05 -7.42 -6.03
N VAL A 116 -25.05 -7.22 -6.89
CA VAL A 116 -24.98 -7.91 -8.19
C VAL A 116 -23.70 -8.74 -8.36
N GLU A 117 -23.00 -8.94 -7.29
CA GLU A 117 -21.80 -9.76 -7.26
C GLU A 117 -22.12 -11.22 -7.65
N GLY A 118 -21.26 -11.85 -8.45
CA GLY A 118 -21.46 -13.21 -8.95
C GLY A 118 -22.44 -13.36 -10.12
N LYS A 119 -23.08 -12.26 -10.59
CA LYS A 119 -23.99 -12.31 -11.74
C LYS A 119 -23.24 -12.39 -13.06
N SER A 120 -23.81 -13.15 -14.01
CA SER A 120 -23.29 -13.27 -15.36
C SER A 120 -23.38 -11.95 -16.16
N LEU A 121 -22.57 -11.82 -17.21
CA LEU A 121 -22.62 -10.65 -18.11
C LEU A 121 -24.00 -10.42 -18.72
N GLU A 122 -24.74 -11.49 -19.00
CA GLU A 122 -26.09 -11.46 -19.53
C GLU A 122 -27.08 -10.90 -18.51
N GLU A 123 -27.01 -11.39 -17.25
CA GLU A 123 -27.82 -10.89 -16.15
C GLU A 123 -27.56 -9.41 -15.86
N LEU A 124 -26.29 -9.00 -15.80
CA LEU A 124 -25.91 -7.60 -15.62
C LEU A 124 -26.45 -6.71 -16.75
N SER A 125 -26.31 -7.16 -17.99
CA SER A 125 -26.85 -6.45 -19.18
C SER A 125 -28.38 -6.31 -19.11
N THR A 126 -29.07 -7.34 -18.65
CA THR A 126 -30.52 -7.36 -18.49
C THR A 126 -30.94 -6.36 -17.41
N ILE A 127 -30.29 -6.36 -16.25
CA ILE A 127 -30.58 -5.41 -15.14
C ILE A 127 -30.38 -3.97 -15.61
N VAL A 128 -29.31 -3.67 -16.36
CA VAL A 128 -29.05 -2.33 -16.90
C VAL A 128 -30.20 -1.88 -17.82
N LYS A 129 -30.66 -2.75 -18.71
CA LYS A 129 -31.75 -2.45 -19.67
C LYS A 129 -33.10 -2.30 -18.98
N GLU A 130 -33.49 -3.24 -18.12
CA GLU A 130 -34.81 -3.26 -17.47
C GLU A 130 -34.98 -2.05 -16.53
N ASN A 131 -33.95 -1.68 -15.79
CA ASN A 131 -33.98 -0.53 -14.91
C ASN A 131 -33.72 0.80 -15.61
N LYS A 132 -33.48 0.79 -16.93
CA LYS A 132 -33.19 1.98 -17.76
C LYS A 132 -32.04 2.82 -17.15
N ILE A 133 -31.01 2.13 -16.73
CA ILE A 133 -29.84 2.77 -16.08
C ILE A 133 -29.16 3.70 -17.09
N THR A 134 -28.76 4.88 -16.63
CA THR A 134 -28.14 5.91 -17.47
C THR A 134 -26.68 6.07 -17.17
N CYS A 135 -25.94 6.58 -18.14
CA CYS A 135 -24.52 6.89 -17.97
C CYS A 135 -24.31 7.90 -16.84
N PRO A 136 -23.47 7.61 -15.84
CA PRO A 136 -23.22 8.51 -14.71
C PRO A 136 -22.47 9.78 -15.12
N THR A 137 -21.84 9.79 -16.29
CA THR A 137 -21.03 10.92 -16.79
C THR A 137 -21.87 11.93 -17.58
N CYS A 138 -22.75 11.45 -18.47
CA CYS A 138 -23.49 12.35 -19.37
C CYS A 138 -25.02 12.18 -19.31
N GLY A 139 -25.54 11.23 -18.52
CA GLY A 139 -26.98 10.93 -18.47
C GLY A 139 -27.53 10.18 -19.69
N GLY A 140 -26.67 9.83 -20.65
CA GLY A 140 -27.06 9.09 -21.87
C GLY A 140 -27.66 7.72 -21.55
N LYS A 141 -28.64 7.29 -22.32
CA LYS A 141 -29.40 6.04 -22.12
C LYS A 141 -28.87 4.87 -22.95
N ASP A 142 -28.01 5.15 -23.92
CA ASP A 142 -27.50 4.13 -24.85
C ASP A 142 -26.18 3.57 -24.32
N LEU A 143 -26.29 2.52 -23.48
CA LEU A 143 -25.20 1.76 -22.96
C LEU A 143 -25.04 0.46 -23.76
N THR A 144 -23.80 -0.01 -23.90
CA THR A 144 -23.52 -1.34 -24.48
C THR A 144 -23.98 -2.45 -23.52
N ASP A 145 -24.06 -3.67 -24.01
CA ASP A 145 -24.10 -4.85 -23.15
C ASP A 145 -22.80 -4.97 -22.35
N ALA A 146 -22.89 -5.58 -21.17
CA ALA A 146 -21.75 -5.87 -20.34
C ALA A 146 -20.78 -6.82 -21.07
N ARG A 147 -19.51 -6.50 -21.01
CA ARG A 147 -18.42 -7.29 -21.61
C ARG A 147 -17.34 -7.55 -20.60
N SER A 148 -16.74 -8.73 -20.66
CA SER A 148 -15.56 -9.06 -19.87
C SER A 148 -14.36 -8.23 -20.33
N PHE A 149 -13.68 -7.61 -19.37
CA PHE A 149 -12.46 -6.85 -19.59
C PHE A 149 -11.37 -7.39 -18.68
N ASN A 150 -10.40 -8.09 -19.26
CA ASN A 150 -9.30 -8.66 -18.49
C ASN A 150 -8.40 -7.56 -17.92
N LEU A 151 -8.04 -7.68 -16.66
CA LEU A 151 -7.26 -6.68 -15.92
C LEU A 151 -5.75 -6.82 -16.11
N LEU A 152 -5.26 -7.91 -16.70
CA LEU A 152 -3.84 -8.08 -16.98
C LEU A 152 -3.38 -7.17 -18.13
N PHE A 153 -2.19 -6.59 -17.99
CA PHE A 153 -1.52 -5.84 -19.06
C PHE A 153 -0.72 -6.81 -19.95
N PRO A 154 -1.13 -7.03 -21.21
CA PRO A 154 -0.35 -7.84 -22.14
C PRO A 154 0.89 -7.07 -22.61
N VAL A 155 2.02 -7.78 -22.75
CA VAL A 155 3.26 -7.30 -23.36
C VAL A 155 3.73 -8.30 -24.40
N HIS A 156 4.21 -7.80 -25.51
CA HIS A 156 4.76 -8.62 -26.58
C HIS A 156 6.30 -8.56 -26.55
N LEU A 157 6.92 -9.73 -26.38
CA LEU A 157 8.38 -9.87 -26.34
C LEU A 157 8.87 -10.35 -27.70
N GLY A 158 9.76 -9.62 -28.35
CA GLY A 158 10.32 -9.95 -29.65
C GLY A 158 10.32 -8.76 -30.60
N ILE A 159 11.12 -8.86 -31.67
CA ILE A 159 11.34 -7.76 -32.63
C ILE A 159 10.21 -7.73 -33.68
N LEU A 160 9.65 -8.87 -34.04
CA LEU A 160 8.61 -8.99 -35.07
C LEU A 160 7.26 -9.28 -34.41
N ALA A 161 6.25 -8.47 -34.71
CA ALA A 161 4.91 -8.62 -34.12
C ALA A 161 4.28 -9.97 -34.41
N GLU A 162 4.59 -10.60 -35.54
CA GLU A 162 4.06 -11.91 -35.96
C GLU A 162 4.66 -13.11 -35.18
N THR A 163 5.83 -12.94 -34.57
CA THR A 163 6.55 -13.98 -33.82
C THR A 163 6.80 -13.61 -32.37
N ALA A 164 6.20 -12.53 -31.90
CA ALA A 164 6.40 -12.04 -30.53
C ALA A 164 5.69 -12.97 -29.51
N ASP A 165 6.42 -13.39 -28.50
CA ASP A 165 5.87 -14.14 -27.39
C ASP A 165 4.95 -13.25 -26.53
N LEU A 166 3.74 -13.74 -26.24
CA LEU A 166 2.82 -13.08 -25.34
C LEU A 166 3.25 -13.30 -23.89
N ALA A 167 3.48 -12.22 -23.17
CA ALA A 167 3.70 -12.19 -21.73
C ALA A 167 2.76 -11.19 -21.09
N TYR A 168 2.73 -11.14 -19.76
CA TYR A 168 1.95 -10.15 -19.03
C TYR A 168 2.80 -9.46 -17.95
N LEU A 169 2.51 -8.19 -17.68
CA LEU A 169 2.89 -7.58 -16.42
C LEU A 169 2.10 -8.27 -15.30
N ARG A 170 2.76 -8.62 -14.20
CA ARG A 170 2.10 -9.36 -13.12
C ARG A 170 0.95 -8.58 -12.49
N GLY A 171 -0.21 -9.22 -12.34
CA GLY A 171 -1.38 -8.66 -11.66
C GLY A 171 -1.31 -8.79 -10.14
N GLU A 172 -0.41 -9.65 -9.64
CA GLU A 172 -0.10 -9.91 -8.23
C GLU A 172 1.32 -10.45 -8.10
N THR A 173 1.88 -10.43 -6.91
CA THR A 173 3.23 -10.97 -6.66
C THR A 173 3.25 -12.46 -6.32
N ALA A 174 2.11 -13.04 -5.93
CA ALA A 174 1.95 -14.43 -5.49
C ALA A 174 2.44 -15.47 -6.52
N GLN A 175 2.06 -15.31 -7.78
CA GLN A 175 2.38 -16.31 -8.81
C GLN A 175 3.89 -16.48 -9.02
N GLY A 176 4.65 -15.39 -8.84
CA GLY A 176 6.11 -15.44 -8.84
C GLY A 176 6.69 -16.34 -7.75
N ILE A 177 6.03 -16.42 -6.59
CA ILE A 177 6.43 -17.29 -5.48
C ILE A 177 6.14 -18.75 -5.82
N PHE A 178 4.92 -19.06 -6.29
CA PHE A 178 4.50 -20.43 -6.60
C PHE A 178 5.38 -21.09 -7.65
N ILE A 179 5.67 -20.40 -8.76
CA ILE A 179 6.54 -20.96 -9.83
C ILE A 179 7.99 -21.15 -9.39
N ASN A 180 8.43 -20.47 -8.33
CA ASN A 180 9.77 -20.59 -7.75
C ASN A 180 9.82 -21.49 -6.51
N PHE A 181 8.70 -22.07 -6.08
CA PHE A 181 8.65 -22.90 -4.86
C PHE A 181 9.75 -23.97 -4.82
N LYS A 182 9.90 -24.72 -5.91
CA LYS A 182 10.93 -25.78 -6.00
C LYS A 182 12.35 -25.21 -5.98
N ASN A 183 12.59 -24.10 -6.67
CA ASN A 183 13.89 -23.42 -6.66
C ASN A 183 14.28 -22.97 -5.24
N ILE A 184 13.30 -22.43 -4.50
CA ILE A 184 13.50 -21.96 -3.13
C ILE A 184 13.81 -23.14 -2.19
N THR A 185 13.00 -24.20 -2.21
CA THR A 185 13.19 -25.36 -1.35
C THR A 185 14.50 -26.07 -1.61
N ASP A 186 14.93 -26.14 -2.87
CA ASP A 186 16.18 -26.81 -3.25
C ASP A 186 17.42 -25.97 -2.88
N SER A 187 17.32 -24.64 -2.89
CA SER A 187 18.47 -23.75 -2.67
C SER A 187 18.66 -23.32 -1.21
N THR A 188 17.61 -23.27 -0.39
CA THR A 188 17.65 -22.66 0.94
C THR A 188 17.60 -23.63 2.10
N ARG A 189 17.29 -24.91 1.89
CA ARG A 189 17.08 -25.94 2.93
C ARG A 189 15.98 -25.60 3.94
N VAL A 190 15.01 -24.78 3.57
CA VAL A 190 13.84 -24.45 4.40
C VAL A 190 13.00 -25.70 4.69
N ARG A 191 12.32 -25.71 5.82
CA ARG A 191 11.44 -26.80 6.25
C ARG A 191 10.05 -26.26 6.52
N LEU A 192 9.04 -27.04 6.19
CA LEU A 192 7.66 -26.71 6.52
C LEU A 192 7.43 -26.73 8.06
N PRO A 193 6.67 -25.80 8.62
CA PRO A 193 6.10 -24.67 7.90
C PRO A 193 7.12 -23.54 7.65
N PHE A 194 7.07 -22.91 6.48
CA PHE A 194 7.87 -21.73 6.17
C PHE A 194 7.12 -20.82 5.18
N GLY A 195 7.49 -19.56 5.17
CA GLY A 195 6.92 -18.59 4.25
C GLY A 195 7.94 -17.97 3.30
N VAL A 196 7.44 -17.46 2.20
CA VAL A 196 8.19 -16.66 1.23
C VAL A 196 7.55 -15.29 1.14
N GLY A 197 8.29 -14.25 1.54
CA GLY A 197 7.86 -12.87 1.42
C GLY A 197 8.37 -12.24 0.12
N GLN A 198 7.51 -11.51 -0.56
CA GLN A 198 7.85 -10.72 -1.74
C GLN A 198 7.21 -9.36 -1.68
N MET A 199 7.96 -8.34 -2.10
CA MET A 199 7.45 -6.99 -2.22
C MET A 199 7.80 -6.44 -3.61
N GLY A 200 6.81 -5.89 -4.31
CA GLY A 200 7.09 -5.35 -5.63
C GLY A 200 5.87 -4.80 -6.36
N LYS A 201 6.12 -4.25 -7.53
CA LYS A 201 5.11 -3.69 -8.42
C LYS A 201 4.19 -4.76 -8.97
N SER A 202 2.89 -4.43 -9.01
CA SER A 202 1.84 -5.17 -9.71
C SER A 202 1.00 -4.22 -10.54
N PHE A 203 0.29 -4.74 -11.53
CA PHE A 203 -0.38 -3.94 -12.54
C PHE A 203 -1.77 -4.48 -12.81
N ARG A 204 -2.80 -3.62 -12.68
CA ARG A 204 -4.18 -3.97 -12.99
C ARG A 204 -4.82 -2.86 -13.80
N ASN A 205 -5.28 -3.18 -14.99
CA ASN A 205 -5.91 -2.23 -15.89
C ASN A 205 -7.33 -1.89 -15.41
N GLU A 206 -7.44 -1.38 -14.20
CA GLU A 206 -8.70 -1.03 -13.57
C GLU A 206 -9.19 0.35 -13.98
N ILE A 207 -10.50 0.46 -14.23
CA ILE A 207 -11.17 1.72 -14.56
C ILE A 207 -11.91 2.20 -13.32
N THR A 208 -11.22 3.01 -12.51
CA THR A 208 -11.80 3.64 -11.32
C THR A 208 -11.47 5.13 -11.30
N LYS A 209 -12.27 5.93 -10.62
CA LYS A 209 -12.05 7.37 -10.50
C LYS A 209 -12.02 7.80 -9.04
N GLY A 210 -11.09 8.69 -8.72
CA GLY A 210 -11.20 9.59 -7.55
C GLY A 210 -10.75 9.05 -6.19
N GLN A 211 -10.07 7.90 -6.11
CA GLN A 211 -9.62 7.34 -4.81
C GLN A 211 -8.12 7.55 -4.50
N SER A 212 -7.47 8.55 -5.14
CA SER A 212 -6.03 8.81 -4.95
C SER A 212 -5.21 7.52 -5.17
N ILE A 213 -4.25 7.23 -4.29
CA ILE A 213 -3.41 6.02 -4.35
C ILE A 213 -4.07 4.76 -3.78
N PHE A 214 -5.34 4.81 -3.36
CA PHE A 214 -6.07 3.62 -2.90
C PHE A 214 -6.24 2.58 -4.00
N ARG A 215 -6.47 3.04 -5.24
CA ARG A 215 -6.63 2.18 -6.42
C ARG A 215 -6.00 2.83 -7.65
N THR A 216 -4.91 2.23 -8.12
CA THR A 216 -4.09 2.70 -9.23
C THR A 216 -3.81 1.57 -10.20
N VAL A 217 -3.50 1.89 -11.47
CA VAL A 217 -3.18 0.86 -12.48
C VAL A 217 -1.81 0.20 -12.26
N GLU A 218 -0.92 0.93 -11.61
CA GLU A 218 0.39 0.45 -11.14
C GLU A 218 0.45 0.68 -9.63
N PHE A 219 0.66 -0.36 -8.85
CA PHE A 219 0.70 -0.32 -7.40
C PHE A 219 1.80 -1.24 -6.87
N GLU A 220 2.05 -1.20 -5.59
CA GLU A 220 3.04 -2.07 -4.94
C GLU A 220 2.37 -2.94 -3.89
N GLN A 221 2.65 -4.24 -3.94
CA GLN A 221 2.17 -5.23 -2.97
C GLN A 221 3.31 -5.74 -2.11
N GLY A 222 2.98 -6.12 -0.87
CA GLY A 222 3.74 -7.03 -0.04
C GLY A 222 2.91 -8.28 0.15
N GLU A 223 3.38 -9.41 -0.31
CA GLU A 223 2.70 -10.71 -0.21
C GLU A 223 3.61 -11.74 0.46
N ILE A 224 2.97 -12.63 1.21
CA ILE A 224 3.61 -13.78 1.84
C ILE A 224 2.82 -15.01 1.45
N GLU A 225 3.53 -16.04 0.98
CA GLU A 225 2.96 -17.38 0.83
C GLU A 225 3.55 -18.25 1.94
N PHE A 226 2.73 -18.55 2.95
CA PHE A 226 3.14 -19.36 4.09
C PHE A 226 2.72 -20.81 3.85
N PHE A 227 3.71 -21.66 3.54
CA PHE A 227 3.55 -23.06 3.19
C PHE A 227 3.53 -23.94 4.44
N PHE A 228 2.61 -24.91 4.50
CA PHE A 228 2.51 -25.84 5.62
C PHE A 228 1.97 -27.22 5.19
N ASN A 229 2.17 -28.22 6.05
CA ASN A 229 1.58 -29.55 5.86
C ASN A 229 0.17 -29.58 6.48
N PRO A 230 -0.92 -29.80 5.71
CA PRO A 230 -2.27 -29.82 6.24
C PRO A 230 -2.56 -31.00 7.18
N GLU A 231 -1.72 -32.07 7.16
CA GLU A 231 -1.88 -33.21 8.09
C GLU A 231 -1.30 -32.89 9.49
N ASP A 232 -0.23 -32.09 9.55
CA ASP A 232 0.51 -31.79 10.78
C ASP A 232 0.09 -30.48 11.45
N SER A 233 -0.49 -29.55 10.69
CA SER A 233 -0.81 -28.19 11.14
C SER A 233 -2.31 -27.93 11.09
N LYS A 234 -2.83 -27.31 12.15
CA LYS A 234 -4.19 -26.77 12.15
C LYS A 234 -4.19 -25.43 11.43
N TRP A 235 -4.69 -25.40 10.23
CA TRP A 235 -4.68 -24.19 9.42
C TRP A 235 -5.45 -23.04 10.07
N GLU A 236 -6.48 -23.34 10.86
CA GLU A 236 -7.25 -22.33 11.61
C GLU A 236 -6.39 -21.57 12.61
N GLU A 237 -5.52 -22.28 13.35
CA GLU A 237 -4.59 -21.66 14.32
C GLU A 237 -3.54 -20.80 13.61
N LEU A 238 -3.00 -21.27 12.49
CA LEU A 238 -2.06 -20.51 11.66
C LEU A 238 -2.72 -19.25 11.08
N PHE A 239 -3.96 -19.37 10.61
CA PHE A 239 -4.71 -18.26 10.06
C PHE A 239 -4.95 -17.16 11.09
N GLU A 240 -5.40 -17.53 12.31
CA GLU A 240 -5.62 -16.55 13.39
C GLU A 240 -4.29 -15.92 13.86
N THR A 241 -3.19 -16.66 13.85
CA THR A 241 -1.85 -16.13 14.16
C THR A 241 -1.44 -15.06 13.15
N TRP A 242 -1.61 -15.31 11.85
CA TRP A 242 -1.32 -14.32 10.81
C TRP A 242 -2.23 -13.10 10.91
N LEU A 243 -3.52 -13.29 11.20
CA LEU A 243 -4.45 -12.18 11.39
C LEU A 243 -4.05 -11.30 12.57
N ALA A 244 -3.58 -11.89 13.67
CA ALA A 244 -3.07 -11.18 14.82
C ALA A 244 -1.77 -10.42 14.50
N ASP A 245 -0.83 -11.04 13.79
CA ASP A 245 0.43 -10.42 13.34
C ASP A 245 0.19 -9.22 12.41
N MET A 246 -0.78 -9.33 11.50
CA MET A 246 -1.19 -8.22 10.62
C MET A 246 -1.72 -7.03 11.42
N LYS A 247 -2.59 -7.29 12.41
CA LYS A 247 -3.14 -6.24 13.30
C LYS A 247 -2.06 -5.59 14.15
N ASP A 248 -1.18 -6.40 14.75
CA ASP A 248 -0.06 -5.91 15.55
C ASP A 248 0.89 -5.03 14.74
N PHE A 249 1.19 -5.41 13.50
CA PHE A 249 2.00 -4.56 12.61
C PHE A 249 1.37 -3.20 12.38
N VAL A 250 0.08 -3.16 12.09
CA VAL A 250 -0.64 -1.91 11.81
C VAL A 250 -0.74 -1.04 13.07
N THR A 251 -1.11 -1.62 14.21
CA THR A 251 -1.32 -0.86 15.46
C THR A 251 -0.02 -0.62 16.23
N GLY A 252 0.78 -1.66 16.43
CA GLY A 252 1.99 -1.60 17.25
C GLY A 252 3.18 -1.00 16.51
N THR A 253 3.41 -1.40 15.24
CA THR A 253 4.59 -0.92 14.48
C THR A 253 4.32 0.40 13.76
N LEU A 254 3.18 0.54 13.07
CA LEU A 254 2.85 1.77 12.34
C LEU A 254 2.16 2.82 13.23
N GLY A 255 1.64 2.44 14.40
CA GLY A 255 1.01 3.34 15.36
C GLY A 255 -0.42 3.76 14.99
N ILE A 256 -1.11 2.98 14.16
CA ILE A 256 -2.48 3.28 13.74
C ILE A 256 -3.47 2.97 14.86
N LYS A 257 -4.49 3.82 15.03
CA LYS A 257 -5.50 3.65 16.07
C LYS A 257 -6.37 2.42 15.79
N ASN A 258 -6.53 1.56 16.80
CA ASN A 258 -7.33 0.33 16.66
C ASN A 258 -8.80 0.61 16.30
N ASP A 259 -9.36 1.73 16.76
CA ASP A 259 -10.76 2.10 16.48
C ASP A 259 -11.01 2.39 14.98
N ASN A 260 -9.95 2.62 14.20
CA ASN A 260 -10.02 2.81 12.76
C ASN A 260 -9.89 1.48 11.99
N LEU A 261 -9.79 0.34 12.67
CA LEU A 261 -9.63 -0.98 12.08
C LEU A 261 -10.83 -1.87 12.36
N ARG A 262 -11.18 -2.72 11.41
CA ARG A 262 -12.08 -3.84 11.62
C ARG A 262 -11.68 -5.03 10.77
N THR A 263 -12.16 -6.22 11.13
CA THR A 263 -12.05 -7.42 10.29
C THR A 263 -13.39 -7.68 9.60
N ARG A 264 -13.33 -8.11 8.34
CA ARG A 264 -14.48 -8.52 7.54
C ARG A 264 -14.20 -9.86 6.89
N GLU A 265 -15.00 -10.86 7.21
CA GLU A 265 -14.93 -12.16 6.56
C GLU A 265 -15.78 -12.16 5.29
N HIS A 266 -15.24 -12.76 4.22
CA HIS A 266 -15.93 -12.90 2.94
C HIS A 266 -16.95 -14.03 3.01
N ASP A 267 -18.12 -13.81 2.45
CA ASP A 267 -19.12 -14.88 2.25
C ASP A 267 -18.72 -15.79 1.06
N ASP A 268 -19.46 -16.88 0.88
CA ASP A 268 -19.15 -17.90 -0.15
C ASP A 268 -19.26 -17.36 -1.59
N VAL A 269 -20.02 -16.29 -1.81
CA VAL A 269 -20.23 -15.68 -3.14
C VAL A 269 -19.09 -14.72 -3.49
N GLU A 270 -18.63 -13.96 -2.50
CA GLU A 270 -17.56 -12.97 -2.65
C GLU A 270 -16.17 -13.61 -2.70
N ARG A 271 -16.01 -14.76 -2.05
CA ARG A 271 -14.72 -15.41 -1.89
C ARG A 271 -14.13 -15.84 -3.23
N SER A 272 -12.84 -15.57 -3.42
CA SER A 272 -12.09 -16.02 -4.60
C SER A 272 -12.15 -17.55 -4.76
N PHE A 273 -12.23 -18.03 -6.00
CA PHE A 273 -12.36 -19.43 -6.35
C PHE A 273 -11.24 -20.33 -5.83
N TYR A 274 -10.08 -19.79 -5.52
CA TYR A 274 -8.91 -20.48 -4.99
C TYR A 274 -8.84 -20.51 -3.46
N SER A 275 -9.73 -19.83 -2.77
CA SER A 275 -9.66 -19.67 -1.32
C SER A 275 -10.77 -20.42 -0.60
N LYS A 276 -10.40 -21.08 0.51
CA LYS A 276 -11.35 -21.74 1.43
C LYS A 276 -11.86 -20.79 2.52
N ARG A 277 -11.05 -19.82 2.92
CA ARG A 277 -11.41 -18.75 3.85
C ARG A 277 -10.68 -17.46 3.45
N THR A 278 -11.37 -16.33 3.50
CA THR A 278 -10.78 -15.01 3.25
C THR A 278 -11.29 -14.03 4.29
N VAL A 279 -10.38 -13.26 4.87
CA VAL A 279 -10.69 -12.20 5.84
C VAL A 279 -9.90 -10.95 5.44
N ASP A 280 -10.59 -9.81 5.36
CA ASP A 280 -9.95 -8.51 5.19
C ASP A 280 -9.73 -7.85 6.54
N LEU A 281 -8.54 -7.29 6.75
CA LEU A 281 -8.33 -6.22 7.70
C LEU A 281 -8.63 -4.90 6.97
N GLU A 282 -9.71 -4.24 7.38
CA GLU A 282 -10.14 -2.98 6.78
C GLU A 282 -9.73 -1.78 7.64
N TYR A 283 -9.43 -0.65 6.98
CA TYR A 283 -9.21 0.65 7.62
C TYR A 283 -10.34 1.63 7.24
N ASN A 284 -10.70 2.51 8.18
CA ASN A 284 -11.72 3.53 8.01
C ASN A 284 -11.13 4.77 7.30
N TYR A 285 -11.07 4.69 5.96
CA TYR A 285 -10.67 5.83 5.13
C TYR A 285 -11.74 6.92 5.14
N PRO A 286 -11.46 8.15 4.67
CA PRO A 286 -12.48 9.20 4.56
C PRO A 286 -13.72 8.85 3.72
N PHE A 287 -13.62 7.77 2.92
CA PHE A 287 -14.71 7.21 2.11
C PHE A 287 -15.25 5.88 2.67
N GLY A 288 -15.04 5.62 3.95
CA GLY A 288 -15.52 4.47 4.70
C GLY A 288 -14.51 3.33 4.81
N PHE A 289 -14.94 2.26 5.49
CA PHE A 289 -14.14 1.07 5.66
C PHE A 289 -13.86 0.39 4.33
N LYS A 290 -12.59 0.14 4.05
CA LYS A 290 -12.12 -0.56 2.86
C LYS A 290 -10.93 -1.44 3.21
N GLU A 291 -10.78 -2.50 2.43
CA GLU A 291 -9.67 -3.44 2.52
C GLU A 291 -8.31 -2.74 2.53
N LEU A 292 -7.54 -3.00 3.58
CA LEU A 292 -6.14 -2.64 3.70
C LEU A 292 -5.24 -3.84 3.43
N TRP A 293 -5.60 -4.99 4.01
CA TRP A 293 -4.81 -6.22 3.99
C TRP A 293 -5.74 -7.43 3.92
N GLY A 294 -5.58 -8.27 2.90
CA GLY A 294 -6.28 -9.53 2.77
C GLY A 294 -5.50 -10.68 3.41
N LEU A 295 -6.23 -11.64 3.98
CA LEU A 295 -5.70 -12.90 4.47
C LEU A 295 -6.52 -14.04 3.87
N ALA A 296 -5.89 -14.93 3.11
CA ALA A 296 -6.56 -16.02 2.43
C ALA A 296 -5.96 -17.39 2.78
N TYR A 297 -6.80 -18.41 2.96
CA TYR A 297 -6.39 -19.80 2.97
C TYR A 297 -6.61 -20.40 1.57
N ARG A 298 -5.54 -20.50 0.79
CA ARG A 298 -5.54 -20.89 -0.64
C ARG A 298 -5.51 -22.40 -0.88
N THR A 299 -5.40 -23.22 0.16
CA THR A 299 -5.17 -24.67 0.06
C THR A 299 -3.90 -24.99 -0.76
N ASP A 300 -3.90 -26.04 -1.54
CA ASP A 300 -2.83 -26.42 -2.49
C ASP A 300 -3.12 -25.93 -3.92
N TYR A 301 -4.12 -25.06 -4.10
CA TYR A 301 -4.68 -24.71 -5.41
C TYR A 301 -3.61 -24.29 -6.42
N ASP A 302 -2.79 -23.29 -6.08
CA ASP A 302 -1.82 -22.73 -7.04
C ASP A 302 -0.72 -23.70 -7.40
N LEU A 303 -0.11 -24.39 -6.42
CA LEU A 303 0.91 -25.38 -6.68
C LEU A 303 0.36 -26.53 -7.54
N SER A 304 -0.82 -27.04 -7.22
CA SER A 304 -1.50 -28.10 -7.98
C SER A 304 -1.83 -27.64 -9.40
N ALA A 305 -2.29 -26.40 -9.59
CA ALA A 305 -2.56 -25.83 -10.90
C ALA A 305 -1.29 -25.71 -11.75
N HIS A 306 -0.18 -25.25 -11.18
CA HIS A 306 1.11 -25.18 -11.87
C HIS A 306 1.70 -26.57 -12.17
N ILE A 307 1.58 -27.54 -11.26
CA ILE A 307 1.96 -28.93 -11.53
C ILE A 307 1.22 -29.47 -12.76
N LYS A 308 -0.12 -29.32 -12.76
CA LYS A 308 -0.99 -29.80 -13.84
C LYS A 308 -0.64 -29.20 -15.19
N ASN A 309 -0.43 -27.86 -15.22
CA ASN A 309 -0.23 -27.14 -16.48
C ASN A 309 1.22 -27.22 -17.00
N SER A 310 2.22 -27.27 -16.12
CA SER A 310 3.64 -27.34 -16.52
C SER A 310 4.18 -28.75 -16.64
N GLY A 311 3.55 -29.75 -16.04
CA GLY A 311 4.06 -31.09 -15.88
C GLY A 311 5.30 -31.19 -14.97
N LYS A 312 5.64 -30.11 -14.23
CA LYS A 312 6.76 -30.07 -13.29
C LYS A 312 6.29 -30.42 -11.89
N ASP A 313 7.09 -31.16 -11.16
CA ASP A 313 6.81 -31.53 -9.79
C ASP A 313 7.15 -30.39 -8.83
N LEU A 314 6.14 -29.80 -8.20
CA LEU A 314 6.26 -28.78 -7.17
C LEU A 314 5.90 -29.31 -5.77
N SER A 315 5.84 -30.63 -5.59
CA SER A 315 5.59 -31.20 -4.27
C SER A 315 6.80 -31.05 -3.36
N TYR A 316 6.53 -31.03 -2.05
CA TYR A 316 7.54 -31.08 -1.00
C TYR A 316 7.74 -32.53 -0.55
N THR A 317 9.00 -32.90 -0.32
CA THR A 317 9.35 -34.15 0.33
C THR A 317 9.87 -33.84 1.72
N ASP A 318 9.17 -34.33 2.73
CA ASP A 318 9.60 -34.15 4.12
C ASP A 318 10.91 -34.91 4.36
N PRO A 319 11.97 -34.25 4.83
CA PRO A 319 13.30 -34.84 4.94
C PRO A 319 13.41 -35.92 6.04
N PHE A 320 12.45 -36.00 6.96
CA PHE A 320 12.45 -36.96 8.06
C PHE A 320 11.56 -38.14 7.78
N THR A 321 10.36 -37.91 7.29
CA THR A 321 9.35 -38.96 7.03
C THR A 321 9.43 -39.52 5.62
N LEU A 322 10.12 -38.84 4.72
CA LEU A 322 10.19 -39.07 3.29
C LEU A 322 8.81 -39.06 2.59
N LYS A 323 7.78 -38.60 3.27
CA LYS A 323 6.46 -38.39 2.69
C LYS A 323 6.51 -37.24 1.68
N LYS A 324 5.83 -37.45 0.57
CA LYS A 324 5.70 -36.48 -0.52
C LYS A 324 4.27 -35.99 -0.60
N PHE A 325 4.08 -34.65 -0.61
CA PHE A 325 2.77 -34.03 -0.71
C PHE A 325 2.88 -32.61 -1.30
N VAL A 326 1.76 -32.03 -1.71
CA VAL A 326 1.68 -30.63 -2.12
C VAL A 326 1.31 -29.80 -0.89
N PRO A 327 2.12 -28.82 -0.47
CA PRO A 327 1.81 -27.97 0.68
C PRO A 327 0.56 -27.12 0.48
N HIS A 328 -0.14 -26.84 1.58
CA HIS A 328 -1.17 -25.82 1.60
C HIS A 328 -0.58 -24.45 1.95
N VAL A 329 -1.33 -23.40 1.64
CA VAL A 329 -0.84 -22.00 1.74
C VAL A 329 -1.81 -21.12 2.47
N ILE A 330 -1.28 -20.30 3.38
CA ILE A 330 -1.94 -19.11 3.93
C ILE A 330 -1.23 -17.89 3.35
N GLU A 331 -2.01 -16.94 2.82
CA GLU A 331 -1.54 -15.76 2.11
C GLU A 331 -1.99 -14.47 2.82
N PRO A 332 -1.11 -13.77 3.53
CA PRO A 332 -1.28 -12.36 3.86
C PRO A 332 -0.81 -11.47 2.71
N ALA A 333 -1.71 -10.66 2.13
CA ALA A 333 -1.43 -9.80 0.97
C ALA A 333 -1.84 -8.35 1.23
N VAL A 334 -0.90 -7.41 1.17
CA VAL A 334 -1.14 -5.98 1.46
C VAL A 334 -0.76 -5.07 0.31
N GLY A 335 -1.61 -4.06 0.06
CA GLY A 335 -1.27 -2.94 -0.81
C GLY A 335 -0.39 -1.91 -0.07
N ILE A 336 0.87 -1.78 -0.45
CA ILE A 336 1.79 -0.79 0.15
C ILE A 336 1.27 0.64 -0.05
N ASP A 337 0.68 0.94 -1.20
CA ASP A 337 0.11 2.26 -1.50
C ASP A 337 -1.11 2.54 -0.60
N ARG A 338 -1.93 1.52 -0.30
CA ARG A 338 -3.02 1.63 0.69
C ARG A 338 -2.50 1.88 2.10
N MET A 339 -1.38 1.26 2.50
CA MET A 339 -0.72 1.55 3.77
C MET A 339 -0.23 3.00 3.85
N VAL A 340 0.39 3.51 2.78
CA VAL A 340 0.82 4.92 2.73
C VAL A 340 -0.38 5.86 2.88
N LEU A 341 -1.48 5.58 2.16
CA LEU A 341 -2.70 6.38 2.27
C LEU A 341 -3.29 6.31 3.69
N MET A 342 -3.37 5.12 4.27
CA MET A 342 -3.81 4.92 5.66
C MET A 342 -2.99 5.76 6.64
N VAL A 343 -1.67 5.70 6.56
CA VAL A 343 -0.76 6.46 7.43
C VAL A 343 -0.99 7.97 7.27
N LEU A 344 -1.16 8.47 6.04
CA LEU A 344 -1.46 9.88 5.80
C LEU A 344 -2.84 10.28 6.36
N CYS A 345 -3.85 9.41 6.23
CA CYS A 345 -5.20 9.64 6.76
C CYS A 345 -5.21 9.67 8.29
N ASP A 346 -4.55 8.70 8.93
CA ASP A 346 -4.54 8.58 10.40
C ASP A 346 -3.71 9.69 11.07
N ALA A 347 -2.65 10.13 10.40
CA ALA A 347 -1.76 11.18 10.88
C ALA A 347 -2.31 12.61 10.66
N TYR A 348 -3.27 12.80 9.74
CA TYR A 348 -3.79 14.12 9.42
C TYR A 348 -4.58 14.70 10.59
N TRP A 349 -4.18 15.87 11.06
CA TRP A 349 -4.86 16.57 12.16
C TRP A 349 -4.92 18.06 11.89
N GLU A 350 -6.11 18.63 12.00
CA GLU A 350 -6.35 20.06 11.93
C GLU A 350 -6.36 20.64 13.36
N ASP A 351 -5.32 21.38 13.70
CA ASP A 351 -5.18 22.11 14.95
C ASP A 351 -5.86 23.47 14.82
N VAL A 352 -7.17 23.47 15.06
CA VAL A 352 -8.01 24.66 14.89
C VAL A 352 -7.60 25.78 15.83
N GLU A 353 -7.18 25.45 17.05
CA GLU A 353 -6.77 26.43 18.08
C GLU A 353 -5.50 27.18 17.67
N ASN A 354 -4.55 26.49 17.05
CA ASN A 354 -3.28 27.07 16.61
C ASN A 354 -3.27 27.42 15.11
N HIS A 355 -4.40 27.29 14.42
CA HIS A 355 -4.56 27.59 12.98
C HIS A 355 -3.51 26.90 12.11
N ARG A 356 -3.27 25.59 12.34
CA ARG A 356 -2.28 24.81 11.60
C ARG A 356 -2.79 23.43 11.23
N ILE A 357 -2.19 22.85 10.20
CA ILE A 357 -2.36 21.45 9.82
C ILE A 357 -1.10 20.69 10.23
N VAL A 358 -1.27 19.52 10.83
CA VAL A 358 -0.18 18.68 11.31
C VAL A 358 -0.35 17.26 10.76
N LEU A 359 0.72 16.69 10.23
CA LEU A 359 0.80 15.23 10.06
C LEU A 359 1.46 14.65 11.31
N LYS A 360 0.67 14.02 12.18
CA LYS A 360 1.14 13.35 13.40
C LYS A 360 1.71 11.97 13.08
N LEU A 361 2.67 11.95 12.17
CA LEU A 361 3.38 10.71 11.83
C LEU A 361 4.15 10.18 13.05
N SER A 362 4.13 8.86 13.26
CA SER A 362 5.07 8.22 14.18
C SER A 362 6.51 8.65 13.83
N PRO A 363 7.37 8.93 14.80
CA PRO A 363 8.75 9.34 14.54
C PRO A 363 9.52 8.36 13.63
N SER A 364 9.21 7.06 13.73
CA SER A 364 9.78 6.01 12.87
C SER A 364 9.38 6.17 11.40
N LEU A 365 8.20 6.74 11.12
CA LEU A 365 7.66 6.95 9.78
C LEU A 365 7.94 8.33 9.21
N ALA A 366 8.22 9.33 10.06
CA ALA A 366 8.45 10.70 9.62
C ALA A 366 9.58 10.80 8.57
N PRO A 367 9.36 11.42 7.39
CA PRO A 367 10.38 11.55 6.35
C PRO A 367 11.64 12.25 6.82
N TYR A 368 11.51 13.27 7.67
CA TYR A 368 12.60 13.90 8.41
C TYR A 368 12.38 13.69 9.90
N THR A 369 13.44 13.34 10.61
CA THR A 369 13.41 13.18 12.08
C THR A 369 13.53 14.53 12.77
N VAL A 370 14.34 15.43 12.22
CA VAL A 370 14.62 16.75 12.80
C VAL A 370 14.81 17.80 11.71
N ALA A 371 14.37 19.03 11.98
CA ALA A 371 14.68 20.16 11.14
C ALA A 371 15.55 21.17 11.90
N VAL A 372 16.48 21.83 11.22
CA VAL A 372 17.41 22.81 11.82
C VAL A 372 17.24 24.16 11.14
N PHE A 373 17.09 25.21 11.94
CA PHE A 373 16.86 26.58 11.47
C PHE A 373 17.78 27.57 12.15
N PRO A 374 18.54 28.40 11.40
CA PRO A 374 19.03 29.64 11.97
C PRO A 374 17.86 30.62 12.18
N LEU A 375 17.73 31.28 13.33
CA LEU A 375 16.65 32.25 13.56
C LEU A 375 16.63 33.34 12.47
N LEU A 376 17.80 33.87 12.13
CA LEU A 376 18.01 34.88 11.12
C LEU A 376 18.98 34.38 10.04
N ARG A 377 18.53 34.33 8.77
CA ARG A 377 19.35 33.87 7.62
C ARG A 377 20.47 34.87 7.24
N ASN A 378 20.35 36.11 7.63
CA ASN A 378 21.31 37.20 7.33
C ASN A 378 22.33 37.42 8.45
N ASN A 379 22.33 36.60 9.49
CA ASN A 379 23.36 36.60 10.53
C ASN A 379 24.30 35.40 10.30
N GLU A 380 25.52 35.68 9.87
CA GLU A 380 26.52 34.67 9.49
C GLU A 380 26.89 33.76 10.65
N GLU A 381 26.98 34.28 11.88
CA GLU A 381 27.31 33.49 13.07
C GLU A 381 26.21 32.46 13.39
N LEU A 382 24.94 32.90 13.33
CA LEU A 382 23.80 31.99 13.53
C LEU A 382 23.72 30.93 12.45
N VAL A 383 23.93 31.32 11.19
CA VAL A 383 23.92 30.38 10.05
C VAL A 383 25.08 29.36 10.16
N GLY A 384 26.29 29.83 10.50
CA GLY A 384 27.46 28.96 10.72
C GLY A 384 27.19 27.94 11.82
N LYS A 385 26.74 28.39 12.99
CA LYS A 385 26.42 27.53 14.13
C LYS A 385 25.30 26.54 13.80
N ALA A 386 24.25 27.01 13.11
CA ALA A 386 23.17 26.12 12.66
C ALA A 386 23.67 25.06 11.68
N LYS A 387 24.62 25.41 10.82
CA LYS A 387 25.22 24.47 9.88
C LYS A 387 26.02 23.37 10.56
N ASP A 388 26.81 23.73 11.57
CA ASP A 388 27.58 22.77 12.38
C ASP A 388 26.65 21.76 13.06
N ILE A 389 25.53 22.25 13.64
CA ILE A 389 24.52 21.40 14.27
C ILE A 389 23.81 20.52 13.27
N PHE A 390 23.44 21.08 12.09
CA PHE A 390 22.85 20.33 11.01
C PHE A 390 23.77 19.19 10.54
N ASP A 391 25.05 19.48 10.30
CA ASP A 391 26.02 18.50 9.83
C ASP A 391 26.33 17.43 10.89
N SER A 392 26.22 17.75 12.19
CA SER A 392 26.31 16.79 13.28
C SER A 392 25.11 15.86 13.30
N LEU A 393 23.89 16.41 13.34
CA LEU A 393 22.66 15.61 13.41
C LEU A 393 22.43 14.75 12.18
N LYS A 394 22.85 15.21 11.00
CA LYS A 394 22.73 14.49 9.73
C LYS A 394 23.49 13.15 9.71
N LYS A 395 24.44 12.94 10.59
CA LYS A 395 25.19 11.68 10.69
C LYS A 395 24.28 10.53 11.18
N ASN A 396 23.30 10.83 12.04
CA ASN A 396 22.47 9.83 12.71
C ASN A 396 20.98 9.96 12.37
N TYR A 397 20.55 11.12 11.87
CA TYR A 397 19.15 11.41 11.57
C TYR A 397 18.98 11.97 10.16
N ARG A 398 17.85 11.70 9.53
CA ARG A 398 17.46 12.43 8.34
C ARG A 398 17.02 13.84 8.74
N THR A 399 17.84 14.82 8.39
CA THR A 399 17.73 16.20 8.87
C THR A 399 17.29 17.13 7.74
N SER A 400 16.30 18.00 8.00
CA SER A 400 15.86 19.06 7.11
C SER A 400 16.54 20.36 7.46
N TRP A 401 16.89 21.17 6.45
CA TRP A 401 17.36 22.54 6.60
C TRP A 401 16.37 23.52 6.00
N ASP A 402 16.02 24.59 6.72
CA ASP A 402 15.24 25.71 6.16
C ASP A 402 15.66 27.05 6.79
N ASP A 403 15.93 28.03 5.94
CA ASP A 403 16.28 29.41 6.31
C ASP A 403 15.36 30.45 5.64
N ARG A 404 14.30 30.01 4.95
CA ARG A 404 13.39 30.84 4.18
C ARG A 404 12.23 31.37 5.04
N GLY A 405 11.88 32.62 4.84
CA GLY A 405 10.74 33.23 5.54
C GLY A 405 10.98 33.43 7.04
N ASN A 406 9.92 33.62 7.81
CA ASN A 406 9.98 33.76 9.27
C ASN A 406 9.92 32.37 9.96
N ILE A 407 10.36 32.33 11.22
CA ILE A 407 10.47 31.09 11.99
C ILE A 407 9.12 30.37 12.15
N GLY A 408 8.03 31.10 12.37
CA GLY A 408 6.69 30.53 12.52
C GLY A 408 6.23 29.78 11.27
N LYS A 409 6.50 30.34 10.07
CA LYS A 409 6.19 29.67 8.79
C LYS A 409 7.03 28.40 8.59
N ARG A 410 8.29 28.37 9.05
CA ARG A 410 9.14 27.19 8.99
C ARG A 410 8.60 26.08 9.90
N TYR A 411 8.15 26.41 11.12
CA TYR A 411 7.50 25.44 12.01
C TYR A 411 6.24 24.85 11.36
N PHE A 412 5.34 25.65 10.83
CA PHE A 412 4.12 25.17 10.18
C PHE A 412 4.42 24.32 8.94
N TYR A 413 5.48 24.65 8.21
CA TYR A 413 5.93 23.86 7.08
C TYR A 413 6.37 22.46 7.52
N GLN A 414 7.12 22.35 8.63
CA GLN A 414 7.56 21.08 9.19
C GLN A 414 6.42 20.29 9.86
N ASP A 415 5.47 20.98 10.47
CA ASP A 415 4.27 20.36 11.02
C ASP A 415 3.47 19.62 9.93
N GLU A 416 3.28 20.25 8.76
CA GLU A 416 2.63 19.63 7.60
C GLU A 416 3.46 18.52 6.93
N MET A 417 4.78 18.52 7.11
CA MET A 417 5.68 17.46 6.64
C MET A 417 5.76 16.27 7.62
N GLY A 418 5.25 16.47 8.83
CA GLY A 418 5.27 15.47 9.88
C GLY A 418 6.61 15.33 10.60
N THR A 419 7.50 16.34 10.54
CA THR A 419 8.79 16.34 11.23
C THR A 419 8.59 16.48 12.74
N PRO A 420 9.02 15.51 13.59
CA PRO A 420 8.75 15.53 15.03
C PRO A 420 9.40 16.69 15.78
N PHE A 421 10.64 17.05 15.42
CA PHE A 421 11.43 18.02 16.14
C PHE A 421 11.99 19.10 15.22
N CYS A 422 11.90 20.37 15.71
CA CYS A 422 12.54 21.52 15.06
C CYS A 422 13.55 22.15 16.00
N VAL A 423 14.79 22.25 15.59
CA VAL A 423 15.91 22.86 16.34
C VAL A 423 16.15 24.25 15.79
N THR A 424 16.01 25.27 16.65
CA THR A 424 16.25 26.67 16.30
C THR A 424 17.49 27.20 16.99
N ILE A 425 18.36 27.80 16.21
CA ILE A 425 19.59 28.47 16.64
C ILE A 425 19.32 29.96 16.66
N ASP A 426 19.40 30.56 17.83
CA ASP A 426 19.08 31.96 18.11
C ASP A 426 20.29 32.68 18.76
N HIS A 427 20.10 33.98 19.15
CA HIS A 427 21.17 34.76 19.73
C HIS A 427 21.68 34.17 21.05
N GLN A 428 20.80 33.62 21.89
CA GLN A 428 21.18 32.97 23.13
C GLN A 428 22.07 31.75 22.89
N THR A 429 21.89 31.06 21.76
CA THR A 429 22.75 29.93 21.38
C THR A 429 24.23 30.31 21.29
N LEU A 430 24.53 31.54 20.85
CA LEU A 430 25.91 32.03 20.75
C LEU A 430 26.51 32.35 22.13
N GLU A 431 25.68 32.66 23.10
CA GLU A 431 26.11 33.00 24.45
C GLU A 431 26.35 31.78 25.34
N ASP A 432 25.37 30.84 25.36
CA ASP A 432 25.33 29.74 26.34
C ASP A 432 25.43 28.33 25.73
N GLN A 433 25.62 28.21 24.42
CA GLN A 433 25.72 26.93 23.70
C GLN A 433 24.47 26.04 23.86
N THR A 434 23.28 26.65 24.01
CA THR A 434 22.01 25.93 24.03
C THR A 434 21.19 26.22 22.78
N VAL A 435 20.24 25.37 22.44
CA VAL A 435 19.32 25.53 21.30
C VAL A 435 17.88 25.34 21.75
N THR A 436 16.94 25.92 21.02
CA THR A 436 15.52 25.65 21.22
C THR A 436 15.11 24.45 20.41
N VAL A 437 14.54 23.42 21.09
CA VAL A 437 13.93 22.25 20.45
C VAL A 437 12.43 22.34 20.60
N ARG A 438 11.71 22.46 19.47
CA ARG A 438 10.24 22.49 19.43
C ARG A 438 9.70 21.09 19.08
N ASP A 439 8.78 20.62 19.89
CA ASP A 439 8.01 19.41 19.64
C ASP A 439 6.79 19.73 18.74
N ARG A 440 6.59 18.94 17.68
CA ARG A 440 5.52 19.11 16.69
C ARG A 440 4.13 19.00 17.32
N ASP A 441 3.92 17.99 18.16
CA ASP A 441 2.59 17.62 18.61
C ASP A 441 2.08 18.55 19.72
N THR A 442 2.96 18.94 20.61
CA THR A 442 2.63 19.79 21.77
C THR A 442 2.92 21.27 21.57
N THR A 443 3.68 21.64 20.54
CA THR A 443 4.25 22.99 20.29
C THR A 443 5.20 23.49 21.38
N LYS A 444 5.43 22.70 22.43
CA LYS A 444 6.35 23.06 23.51
C LYS A 444 7.78 23.20 22.99
N GLN A 445 8.48 24.13 23.59
CA GLN A 445 9.86 24.44 23.26
C GLN A 445 10.71 24.26 24.52
N ASP A 446 11.67 23.34 24.41
CA ASP A 446 12.64 23.08 25.47
C ASP A 446 14.00 23.69 25.09
N ARG A 447 14.70 24.25 26.09
CA ARG A 447 16.07 24.72 25.89
C ARG A 447 17.04 23.60 26.24
N VAL A 448 17.87 23.20 25.27
CA VAL A 448 18.73 22.01 25.36
C VAL A 448 20.17 22.37 25.02
N ALA A 449 21.13 21.92 25.82
CA ALA A 449 22.56 22.09 25.51
C ALA A 449 22.93 21.37 24.20
N ILE A 450 23.73 21.99 23.35
CA ILE A 450 24.15 21.40 22.07
C ILE A 450 24.84 20.04 22.30
N SER A 451 25.61 19.90 23.39
CA SER A 451 26.27 18.63 23.77
C SER A 451 25.30 17.50 24.13
N GLU A 452 24.05 17.81 24.51
CA GLU A 452 23.01 16.88 24.93
C GLU A 452 21.94 16.66 23.87
N LEU A 453 21.96 17.44 22.76
CA LEU A 453 20.89 17.51 21.78
C LEU A 453 20.59 16.14 21.14
N GLU A 454 21.61 15.38 20.81
CA GLU A 454 21.45 14.06 20.19
C GLU A 454 20.82 13.05 21.15
N SER A 455 21.27 13.02 22.41
CA SER A 455 20.69 12.16 23.45
C SER A 455 19.24 12.56 23.77
N TYR A 456 18.93 13.86 23.79
CA TYR A 456 17.60 14.37 23.98
C TYR A 456 16.64 13.90 22.86
N ILE A 457 17.03 14.06 21.59
CA ILE A 457 16.25 13.61 20.45
C ILE A 457 16.07 12.08 20.49
N SER A 458 17.16 11.33 20.72
CA SER A 458 17.11 9.86 20.80
C SER A 458 16.18 9.35 21.90
N ALA A 459 16.13 10.00 23.05
CA ALA A 459 15.24 9.64 24.15
C ALA A 459 13.74 9.87 23.81
N LYS A 460 13.45 10.88 22.98
CA LYS A 460 12.09 11.24 22.54
C LYS A 460 11.60 10.42 21.34
N LEU A 461 12.49 9.71 20.65
CA LEU A 461 12.14 8.85 19.51
C LEU A 461 11.72 7.43 19.94
N LYS A 462 11.97 7.05 21.18
CA LYS A 462 11.58 5.77 21.78
C LYS A 462 10.12 5.82 22.23
#